data_6177218b28ee64196bc2f14a49047c4c
#
_entry.id   6177218b28ee64196bc2f14a49047c4c
#
_cell.length_a   1.000
_cell.length_b   1.000
_cell.length_c   1.000
_cell.angle_alpha   90.00
_cell.angle_beta   90.00
_cell.angle_gamma   90.00
#
_symmetry.space_group_name_H-M   'P 1'
#
loop_
_entity.id
_entity.type
_entity.pdbx_description
1 polymer ?
#
loop_
_entity_poly.entity_id
_entity_poly.type
_entity_poly.pdbx_seq_one_letter_code
_entity_poly.pdbx_strand_id
1 'polypeptide(L)'
;MKTFACTFFLSFVLVFSIYADTAYPVIVVAQDGSGDFITIQDAINSVRDFTPVPRVIHIKKGIYYEKVEIPSWKCDITLKGDGPEETLIYYDDYASLRRMGTFRTYTLQIRGNRVTLENLTVENRAGRVGQAVALHVEGDCVAVRNCRLLGNQDTLFTGNENSRQYYDRCYIEGTTDYIFGPATCWFDHCILHSLSLIHISE
;
A
#
# COMPACT_ATOMS: atom_id res chain seq x y z
N MET A 1 -64.85 -20.67 -44.45
CA MET A 1 -64.04 -19.74 -43.71
C MET A 1 -63.12 -20.53 -42.81
N LYS A 2 -61.84 -20.60 -43.14
CA LYS A 2 -60.82 -21.32 -42.31
C LYS A 2 -59.95 -20.24 -41.61
N THR A 3 -60.07 -20.19 -40.30
CA THR A 3 -59.30 -19.23 -39.46
C THR A 3 -57.92 -19.86 -39.19
N PHE A 4 -56.88 -19.17 -39.66
CA PHE A 4 -55.46 -19.49 -39.33
C PHE A 4 -55.10 -18.79 -38.01
N ALA A 5 -54.81 -19.59 -36.96
CA ALA A 5 -54.21 -19.09 -35.72
C ALA A 5 -52.68 -19.06 -35.88
N CYS A 6 -52.12 -17.84 -35.87
CA CYS A 6 -50.69 -17.62 -35.90
C CYS A 6 -50.14 -17.62 -34.46
N THR A 7 -49.46 -18.70 -34.11
CA THR A 7 -48.83 -18.83 -32.77
C THR A 7 -47.45 -18.19 -32.82
N PHE A 8 -47.30 -17.05 -32.14
CA PHE A 8 -46.01 -16.38 -31.96
C PHE A 8 -45.22 -17.06 -30.84
N PHE A 9 -44.17 -17.75 -31.19
CA PHE A 9 -43.19 -18.29 -30.19
C PHE A 9 -42.21 -17.15 -29.84
N LEU A 10 -42.39 -16.58 -28.65
CA LEU A 10 -41.45 -15.61 -28.08
C LEU A 10 -40.31 -16.36 -27.44
N SER A 11 -39.17 -16.53 -28.13
CA SER A 11 -37.93 -17.08 -27.58
C SER A 11 -37.29 -16.07 -26.62
N PHE A 12 -37.43 -16.32 -25.35
CA PHE A 12 -36.74 -15.57 -24.31
C PHE A 12 -35.26 -16.05 -24.23
N VAL A 13 -34.36 -15.32 -24.86
CA VAL A 13 -32.91 -15.56 -24.73
C VAL A 13 -32.48 -15.01 -23.40
N LEU A 14 -32.29 -15.88 -22.40
CA LEU A 14 -31.63 -15.55 -21.14
C LEU A 14 -30.15 -15.35 -21.42
N VAL A 15 -29.74 -14.08 -21.52
CA VAL A 15 -28.32 -13.69 -21.52
C VAL A 15 -27.83 -13.82 -20.07
N PHE A 16 -27.24 -14.95 -19.74
CA PHE A 16 -26.43 -15.07 -18.53
C PHE A 16 -25.16 -14.25 -18.73
N SER A 17 -25.11 -13.05 -18.14
CA SER A 17 -23.84 -12.34 -17.96
C SER A 17 -22.99 -13.17 -16.99
N ILE A 18 -22.07 -13.95 -17.54
CA ILE A 18 -21.02 -14.60 -16.77
C ILE A 18 -20.07 -13.44 -16.38
N TYR A 19 -20.28 -12.88 -15.18
CA TYR A 19 -19.22 -12.12 -14.54
C TYR A 19 -18.13 -13.16 -14.20
N ALA A 20 -17.17 -13.30 -15.10
CA ALA A 20 -15.94 -13.95 -14.75
C ALA A 20 -15.33 -13.12 -13.61
N ASP A 21 -15.33 -13.67 -12.40
CA ASP A 21 -14.54 -13.17 -11.31
C ASP A 21 -13.08 -13.29 -11.77
N THR A 22 -12.56 -12.20 -12.34
CA THR A 22 -11.17 -12.14 -12.78
C THR A 22 -10.33 -12.00 -11.52
N ALA A 23 -10.13 -13.12 -10.84
CA ALA A 23 -9.17 -13.21 -9.76
C ALA A 23 -7.80 -12.82 -10.35
N TYR A 24 -7.31 -11.65 -9.96
CA TYR A 24 -5.99 -11.22 -10.36
C TYR A 24 -4.95 -12.23 -9.85
N PRO A 25 -3.89 -12.54 -10.65
CA PRO A 25 -2.85 -13.46 -10.21
C PRO A 25 -2.25 -12.98 -8.89
N VAL A 26 -2.31 -13.82 -7.88
CA VAL A 26 -1.79 -13.55 -6.54
C VAL A 26 -0.39 -14.15 -6.44
N ILE A 27 0.56 -13.35 -5.96
CA ILE A 27 1.91 -13.76 -5.59
C ILE A 27 1.94 -13.84 -4.07
N VAL A 28 2.40 -14.94 -3.51
CA VAL A 28 2.42 -15.15 -2.06
C VAL A 28 3.83 -14.98 -1.51
N VAL A 29 3.99 -14.12 -0.50
CA VAL A 29 5.22 -13.97 0.28
C VAL A 29 5.04 -14.64 1.63
N ALA A 30 5.95 -15.56 1.99
CA ALA A 30 5.94 -16.24 3.27
C ALA A 30 7.37 -16.56 3.73
N GLN A 31 7.75 -16.10 4.93
CA GLN A 31 9.10 -16.30 5.47
C GLN A 31 9.46 -17.76 5.74
N ASP A 32 8.46 -18.61 5.94
CA ASP A 32 8.63 -20.05 6.16
C ASP A 32 8.86 -20.86 4.86
N GLY A 33 8.90 -20.18 3.71
CA GLY A 33 9.07 -20.80 2.39
C GLY A 33 7.80 -21.44 1.82
N SER A 34 6.63 -21.26 2.44
CA SER A 34 5.36 -21.79 1.94
C SER A 34 4.72 -20.93 0.83
N GLY A 35 5.33 -19.80 0.49
CA GLY A 35 4.91 -18.88 -0.59
C GLY A 35 5.77 -19.01 -1.85
N ASP A 36 5.49 -18.16 -2.82
CA ASP A 36 6.27 -18.03 -4.05
C ASP A 36 7.63 -17.36 -3.79
N PHE A 37 7.68 -16.47 -2.79
CA PHE A 37 8.85 -15.71 -2.35
C PHE A 37 8.95 -15.67 -0.83
N ILE A 38 10.17 -15.54 -0.32
CA ILE A 38 10.45 -15.35 1.11
C ILE A 38 10.63 -13.88 1.48
N THR A 39 10.90 -12.99 0.50
CA THR A 39 11.05 -11.56 0.68
C THR A 39 10.00 -10.79 -0.12
N ILE A 40 9.59 -9.64 0.42
CA ILE A 40 8.63 -8.74 -0.23
C ILE A 40 9.27 -8.11 -1.46
N GLN A 41 10.54 -7.72 -1.36
CA GLN A 41 11.23 -7.07 -2.46
C GLN A 41 11.36 -7.98 -3.69
N ASP A 42 11.65 -9.28 -3.51
CA ASP A 42 11.74 -10.23 -4.62
C ASP A 42 10.39 -10.45 -5.30
N ALA A 43 9.31 -10.48 -4.51
CA ALA A 43 7.95 -10.55 -5.06
C ALA A 43 7.62 -9.33 -5.92
N ILE A 44 7.96 -8.10 -5.47
CA ILE A 44 7.79 -6.87 -6.25
C ILE A 44 8.63 -6.92 -7.52
N ASN A 45 9.88 -7.36 -7.43
CA ASN A 45 10.80 -7.46 -8.56
C ASN A 45 10.30 -8.43 -9.62
N SER A 46 9.61 -9.51 -9.24
CA SER A 46 9.04 -10.50 -10.14
C SER A 46 7.88 -9.98 -10.99
N VAL A 47 7.19 -8.92 -10.54
CA VAL A 47 6.12 -8.29 -11.31
C VAL A 47 6.70 -7.63 -12.55
N ARG A 48 6.10 -7.89 -13.72
CA ARG A 48 6.53 -7.26 -14.97
C ARG A 48 6.39 -5.74 -14.90
N ASP A 49 7.38 -5.02 -15.42
CA ASP A 49 7.35 -3.55 -15.52
C ASP A 49 6.19 -3.10 -16.43
N PHE A 50 5.52 -2.02 -16.03
CA PHE A 50 4.37 -1.47 -16.75
C PHE A 50 3.32 -2.51 -17.12
N THR A 51 3.08 -3.48 -16.22
CA THR A 51 2.07 -4.51 -16.47
C THR A 51 0.68 -3.88 -16.67
N PRO A 52 -0.07 -4.30 -17.72
CA PRO A 52 -1.46 -3.84 -17.89
C PRO A 52 -2.45 -4.58 -16.98
N VAL A 53 -1.98 -5.61 -16.28
CA VAL A 53 -2.82 -6.46 -15.42
C VAL A 53 -2.46 -6.20 -13.97
N PRO A 54 -3.40 -5.75 -13.13
CA PRO A 54 -3.17 -5.59 -11.70
C PRO A 54 -2.62 -6.85 -11.04
N ARG A 55 -1.76 -6.69 -10.05
CA ARG A 55 -1.13 -7.78 -9.30
C ARG A 55 -1.38 -7.62 -7.82
N VAL A 56 -1.71 -8.72 -7.17
CA VAL A 56 -1.81 -8.80 -5.72
C VAL A 56 -0.60 -9.56 -5.20
N ILE A 57 0.14 -8.95 -4.28
CA ILE A 57 1.21 -9.58 -3.51
C ILE A 57 0.66 -9.78 -2.10
N HIS A 58 0.31 -11.00 -1.77
CA HIS A 58 -0.20 -11.38 -0.46
C HIS A 58 0.98 -11.72 0.45
N ILE A 59 1.17 -10.89 1.46
CA ILE A 59 2.23 -11.03 2.46
C ILE A 59 1.63 -11.72 3.67
N LYS A 60 2.00 -12.99 3.89
CA LYS A 60 1.54 -13.75 5.05
C LYS A 60 2.01 -13.13 6.35
N LYS A 61 1.30 -13.45 7.43
CA LYS A 61 1.67 -13.02 8.78
C LYS A 61 3.15 -13.26 9.06
N GLY A 62 3.78 -12.28 9.66
CA GLY A 62 5.21 -12.32 9.97
C GLY A 62 5.79 -10.95 10.25
N ILE A 63 7.07 -10.94 10.63
CA ILE A 63 7.84 -9.73 10.93
C ILE A 63 8.98 -9.63 9.93
N TYR A 64 8.82 -8.75 8.95
CA TYR A 64 9.71 -8.58 7.80
C TYR A 64 10.69 -7.43 8.08
N TYR A 65 11.95 -7.75 8.33
CA TYR A 65 13.04 -6.76 8.39
C TYR A 65 13.54 -6.49 6.99
N GLU A 66 12.85 -5.62 6.28
CA GLU A 66 13.13 -5.30 4.89
C GLU A 66 12.99 -3.81 4.62
N LYS A 67 13.88 -3.27 3.81
CA LYS A 67 13.75 -1.97 3.16
C LYS A 67 13.17 -2.18 1.78
N VAL A 68 11.91 -1.79 1.58
CA VAL A 68 11.12 -2.15 0.41
C VAL A 68 10.92 -0.94 -0.51
N GLU A 69 11.06 -1.16 -1.81
CA GLU A 69 10.82 -0.14 -2.84
C GLU A 69 9.87 -0.66 -3.93
N ILE A 70 8.84 0.13 -4.24
CA ILE A 70 8.01 -0.01 -5.42
C ILE A 70 8.39 1.11 -6.39
N PRO A 71 9.29 0.87 -7.35
CA PRO A 71 9.77 1.90 -8.26
C PRO A 71 8.69 2.36 -9.25
N SER A 72 8.90 3.50 -9.91
CA SER A 72 7.89 4.16 -10.76
C SER A 72 7.38 3.33 -11.94
N TRP A 73 8.12 2.33 -12.37
CA TRP A 73 7.73 1.39 -13.44
C TRP A 73 6.92 0.18 -12.95
N LYS A 74 6.74 0.03 -11.64
CA LYS A 74 5.91 -1.00 -10.99
C LYS A 74 4.58 -0.37 -10.58
N CYS A 75 3.58 -0.46 -11.45
CA CYS A 75 2.25 0.11 -11.25
C CYS A 75 1.22 -0.99 -11.03
N ASP A 76 0.01 -0.60 -10.56
CA ASP A 76 -1.13 -1.50 -10.40
C ASP A 76 -0.84 -2.69 -9.47
N ILE A 77 -0.12 -2.44 -8.37
CA ILE A 77 0.25 -3.44 -7.37
C ILE A 77 -0.55 -3.22 -6.10
N THR A 78 -1.11 -4.30 -5.55
CA THR A 78 -1.64 -4.34 -4.20
C THR A 78 -0.71 -5.16 -3.31
N LEU A 79 -0.13 -4.54 -2.28
CA LEU A 79 0.50 -5.26 -1.16
C LEU A 79 -0.55 -5.50 -0.10
N LYS A 80 -0.87 -6.74 0.19
CA LYS A 80 -1.92 -7.13 1.15
C LYS A 80 -1.35 -8.03 2.23
N GLY A 81 -1.41 -7.58 3.48
CA GLY A 81 -1.09 -8.39 4.65
C GLY A 81 -2.27 -9.23 5.13
N ASP A 82 -2.02 -10.13 6.06
CA ASP A 82 -3.06 -10.91 6.76
C ASP A 82 -3.82 -10.06 7.78
N GLY A 83 -3.21 -9.02 8.30
CA GLY A 83 -3.79 -8.06 9.23
C GLY A 83 -2.77 -7.03 9.70
N PRO A 84 -3.21 -5.83 10.14
CA PRO A 84 -2.28 -4.79 10.58
C PRO A 84 -1.51 -5.18 11.84
N GLU A 85 -2.02 -6.09 12.66
CA GLU A 85 -1.32 -6.64 13.84
C GLU A 85 -0.51 -7.91 13.50
N GLU A 86 -0.74 -8.51 12.35
CA GLU A 86 -0.16 -9.81 11.98
C GLU A 86 0.98 -9.69 10.98
N THR A 87 0.94 -8.68 10.09
CA THR A 87 1.94 -8.46 9.05
C THR A 87 2.67 -7.14 9.29
N LEU A 88 3.91 -7.23 9.71
CA LEU A 88 4.76 -6.08 10.03
C LEU A 88 5.96 -6.01 9.09
N ILE A 89 6.12 -4.87 8.41
CA ILE A 89 7.32 -4.51 7.64
C ILE A 89 8.05 -3.42 8.41
N TYR A 90 9.31 -3.64 8.77
CA TYR A 90 10.07 -2.63 9.51
C TYR A 90 11.51 -2.51 9.04
N TYR A 91 12.06 -1.32 9.24
CA TYR A 91 13.48 -1.02 9.06
C TYR A 91 13.92 0.04 10.07
N ASP A 92 15.20 0.41 10.11
CA ASP A 92 15.76 1.27 11.17
C ASP A 92 16.76 2.33 10.66
N ASP A 93 16.67 2.71 9.38
CA ASP A 93 17.46 3.81 8.83
C ASP A 93 16.98 5.17 9.37
N TYR A 94 17.92 6.12 9.56
CA TYR A 94 17.65 7.51 9.95
C TYR A 94 18.59 8.49 9.27
N ALA A 95 18.21 9.77 9.16
CA ALA A 95 18.84 10.74 8.25
C ALA A 95 20.32 10.97 8.50
N SER A 96 20.79 11.00 9.76
CA SER A 96 22.20 11.19 10.10
C SER A 96 23.03 9.90 9.97
N LEU A 97 22.41 8.73 9.85
CA LEU A 97 23.09 7.48 9.60
C LEU A 97 23.79 7.55 8.23
N ARG A 98 25.13 7.51 8.25
CA ARG A 98 25.96 7.63 7.03
C ARG A 98 25.63 8.85 6.16
N ARG A 99 25.05 9.90 6.73
CA ARG A 99 24.61 11.13 6.03
C ARG A 99 23.64 10.83 4.87
N MET A 100 22.75 9.87 5.03
CA MET A 100 21.86 9.46 3.92
C MET A 100 20.75 10.48 3.62
N GLY A 101 20.39 11.33 4.58
CA GLY A 101 19.31 12.32 4.46
C GLY A 101 17.93 11.68 4.58
N THR A 102 16.90 12.49 4.89
CA THR A 102 15.55 12.07 5.23
C THR A 102 14.92 11.12 4.20
N PHE A 103 14.96 11.49 2.93
CA PHE A 103 14.21 10.77 1.88
C PHE A 103 14.77 9.40 1.51
N ARG A 104 15.86 8.99 2.09
CA ARG A 104 16.44 7.65 1.92
C ARG A 104 16.29 6.75 3.14
N THR A 105 15.59 7.23 4.18
CA THR A 105 15.42 6.50 5.44
C THR A 105 14.20 5.57 5.47
N TYR A 106 13.39 5.58 4.42
CA TYR A 106 12.13 4.85 4.37
C TYR A 106 12.26 3.35 4.69
N THR A 107 11.25 2.82 5.32
CA THR A 107 11.01 1.38 5.38
C THR A 107 10.37 0.91 4.09
N LEU A 108 9.28 1.57 3.65
CA LEU A 108 8.63 1.30 2.38
C LEU A 108 8.53 2.58 1.54
N GLN A 109 9.02 2.54 0.29
CA GLN A 109 8.87 3.62 -0.68
C GLN A 109 7.95 3.20 -1.84
N ILE A 110 7.02 4.08 -2.21
CA ILE A 110 6.09 3.89 -3.32
C ILE A 110 6.26 5.03 -4.32
N ARG A 111 6.88 4.74 -5.47
CA ARG A 111 6.96 5.64 -6.61
C ARG A 111 6.07 5.19 -7.77
N GLY A 112 5.58 3.97 -7.72
CA GLY A 112 4.63 3.44 -8.68
C GLY A 112 3.23 4.03 -8.51
N ASN A 113 2.51 4.21 -9.62
CA ASN A 113 1.15 4.70 -9.62
C ASN A 113 0.13 3.57 -9.40
N ARG A 114 -1.05 3.91 -8.87
CA ARG A 114 -2.16 2.97 -8.61
C ARG A 114 -1.72 1.78 -7.75
N VAL A 115 -0.92 2.08 -6.72
CA VAL A 115 -0.50 1.10 -5.72
C VAL A 115 -1.46 1.14 -4.54
N THR A 116 -1.79 -0.03 -4.02
CA THR A 116 -2.62 -0.17 -2.81
C THR A 116 -1.83 -0.92 -1.72
N LEU A 117 -1.87 -0.39 -0.50
CA LEU A 117 -1.45 -1.12 0.70
C LEU A 117 -2.70 -1.51 1.49
N GLU A 118 -2.78 -2.75 1.95
CA GLU A 118 -3.92 -3.25 2.73
C GLU A 118 -3.49 -4.15 3.88
N ASN A 119 -4.09 -3.95 5.06
CA ASN A 119 -4.02 -4.87 6.19
C ASN A 119 -2.58 -5.19 6.64
N LEU A 120 -1.74 -4.19 6.82
CA LEU A 120 -0.36 -4.38 7.27
C LEU A 120 0.14 -3.18 8.09
N THR A 121 1.23 -3.39 8.79
CA THR A 121 1.96 -2.33 9.49
C THR A 121 3.27 -2.02 8.78
N VAL A 122 3.56 -0.74 8.60
CA VAL A 122 4.87 -0.23 8.17
C VAL A 122 5.46 0.59 9.32
N GLU A 123 6.65 0.23 9.77
CA GLU A 123 7.27 0.86 10.93
C GLU A 123 8.73 1.26 10.63
N ASN A 124 9.14 2.45 11.06
CA ASN A 124 10.56 2.77 11.16
C ASN A 124 10.98 2.71 12.64
N ARG A 125 11.88 1.78 12.95
CA ARG A 125 12.34 1.48 14.33
C ARG A 125 13.63 2.19 14.74
N ALA A 126 14.07 3.21 14.01
CA ALA A 126 15.27 3.97 14.37
C ALA A 126 15.15 4.66 15.76
N GLY A 127 13.93 4.88 16.24
CA GLY A 127 13.68 5.56 17.50
C GLY A 127 13.72 7.08 17.40
N ARG A 128 13.98 7.78 18.50
CA ARG A 128 14.02 9.25 18.57
C ARG A 128 15.41 9.79 18.24
N VAL A 129 15.89 9.54 17.02
CA VAL A 129 17.24 9.88 16.55
C VAL A 129 17.27 10.93 15.43
N GLY A 130 16.13 11.58 15.17
CA GLY A 130 15.91 12.51 14.06
C GLY A 130 15.00 11.91 12.99
N GLN A 131 15.05 12.46 11.78
CA GLN A 131 14.17 12.10 10.67
C GLN A 131 14.35 10.62 10.28
N ALA A 132 13.24 9.88 10.24
CA ALA A 132 13.22 8.44 9.98
C ALA A 132 11.85 8.01 9.41
N VAL A 133 11.77 7.95 8.09
CA VAL A 133 10.51 7.74 7.37
C VAL A 133 10.09 6.26 7.46
N ALA A 134 8.86 6.00 7.86
CA ALA A 134 8.27 4.66 7.74
C ALA A 134 7.72 4.46 6.32
N LEU A 135 6.78 5.30 5.88
CA LEU A 135 6.20 5.22 4.55
C LEU A 135 6.48 6.49 3.73
N HIS A 136 7.08 6.30 2.55
CA HIS A 136 7.41 7.35 1.59
C HIS A 136 6.59 7.14 0.31
N VAL A 137 5.70 8.06 -0.02
CA VAL A 137 4.80 7.93 -1.18
C VAL A 137 5.00 9.09 -2.15
N GLU A 138 5.36 8.79 -3.40
CA GLU A 138 5.44 9.75 -4.51
C GLU A 138 4.50 9.39 -5.67
N GLY A 139 3.98 8.16 -5.71
CA GLY A 139 3.08 7.69 -6.75
C GLY A 139 1.72 8.39 -6.74
N ASP A 140 1.09 8.52 -7.92
CA ASP A 140 -0.28 9.01 -8.04
C ASP A 140 -1.31 7.89 -7.88
N CYS A 141 -2.49 8.24 -7.35
CA CYS A 141 -3.58 7.30 -7.06
C CYS A 141 -3.17 6.15 -6.13
N VAL A 142 -2.38 6.47 -5.11
CA VAL A 142 -2.01 5.49 -4.07
C VAL A 142 -3.09 5.43 -3.01
N ALA A 143 -3.49 4.21 -2.62
CA ALA A 143 -4.43 3.97 -1.53
C ALA A 143 -3.80 3.14 -0.42
N VAL A 144 -3.99 3.58 0.83
CA VAL A 144 -3.53 2.87 2.04
C VAL A 144 -4.75 2.59 2.89
N ARG A 145 -5.06 1.31 3.13
CA ARG A 145 -6.30 0.90 3.78
C ARG A 145 -6.04 -0.05 4.94
N ASN A 146 -6.66 0.24 6.08
CA ASN A 146 -6.56 -0.58 7.28
C ASN A 146 -5.10 -0.92 7.61
N CYS A 147 -4.22 0.10 7.60
CA CYS A 147 -2.79 -0.03 7.87
C CYS A 147 -2.39 0.76 9.11
N ARG A 148 -1.26 0.36 9.70
CA ARG A 148 -0.60 1.13 10.75
C ARG A 148 0.71 1.68 10.22
N LEU A 149 0.94 2.97 10.40
CA LEU A 149 2.17 3.66 10.03
C LEU A 149 2.82 4.16 11.33
N LEU A 150 3.92 3.54 11.71
CA LEU A 150 4.52 3.73 13.01
C LEU A 150 5.93 4.31 12.88
N GLY A 151 6.21 5.35 13.65
CA GLY A 151 7.51 6.00 13.65
C GLY A 151 7.64 7.07 14.73
N ASN A 152 8.59 7.95 14.55
CA ASN A 152 8.81 9.11 15.40
C ASN A 152 8.80 10.39 14.55
N GLN A 153 9.94 11.02 14.31
CA GLN A 153 10.02 12.17 13.42
C GLN A 153 9.95 11.73 11.97
N ASP A 154 9.10 12.40 11.17
CA ASP A 154 8.95 12.19 9.72
C ASP A 154 8.34 10.82 9.34
N THR A 155 7.33 10.32 10.06
CA THR A 155 6.77 8.95 9.86
C THR A 155 6.22 8.72 8.46
N LEU A 156 5.36 9.64 7.95
CA LEU A 156 4.72 9.56 6.64
C LEU A 156 5.12 10.74 5.75
N PHE A 157 5.84 10.45 4.67
CA PHE A 157 6.12 11.43 3.62
C PHE A 157 5.13 11.26 2.46
N THR A 158 4.37 12.33 2.17
CA THR A 158 3.41 12.42 1.07
C THR A 158 4.01 13.27 -0.05
N GLY A 159 4.91 12.68 -0.82
CA GLY A 159 5.70 13.37 -1.85
C GLY A 159 4.94 13.60 -3.16
N ASN A 160 5.51 14.48 -4.02
CA ASN A 160 5.01 14.84 -5.34
C ASN A 160 3.69 15.65 -5.29
N GLU A 161 3.78 16.97 -5.52
CA GLU A 161 2.65 17.92 -5.46
C GLU A 161 1.49 17.61 -6.41
N ASN A 162 1.74 16.82 -7.47
CA ASN A 162 0.71 16.40 -8.43
C ASN A 162 0.13 15.02 -8.12
N SER A 163 0.53 14.38 -7.02
CA SER A 163 0.01 13.07 -6.65
C SER A 163 -1.23 13.16 -5.76
N ARG A 164 -2.09 12.16 -5.90
CA ARG A 164 -3.30 11.98 -5.10
C ARG A 164 -3.14 10.72 -4.26
N GLN A 165 -3.38 10.85 -2.97
CA GLN A 165 -3.19 9.76 -2.02
C GLN A 165 -4.42 9.64 -1.11
N TYR A 166 -4.87 8.43 -0.85
CA TYR A 166 -6.04 8.13 -0.05
C TYR A 166 -5.70 7.18 1.09
N TYR A 167 -5.96 7.61 2.31
CA TYR A 167 -5.73 6.86 3.54
C TYR A 167 -7.08 6.54 4.20
N ASP A 168 -7.43 5.27 4.32
CA ASP A 168 -8.71 4.81 4.85
C ASP A 168 -8.51 3.88 6.05
N ARG A 169 -9.12 4.21 7.18
CA ARG A 169 -9.02 3.45 8.44
C ARG A 169 -7.58 3.15 8.87
N CYS A 170 -6.69 4.11 8.68
CA CYS A 170 -5.30 3.98 9.07
C CYS A 170 -5.07 4.53 10.48
N TYR A 171 -4.14 3.89 11.20
CA TYR A 171 -3.54 4.44 12.40
C TYR A 171 -2.15 4.97 12.07
N ILE A 172 -1.91 6.27 12.31
CA ILE A 172 -0.65 6.94 11.98
C ILE A 172 -0.13 7.63 13.23
N GLU A 173 1.09 7.28 13.65
CA GLU A 173 1.71 7.88 14.82
C GLU A 173 3.10 8.43 14.57
N GLY A 174 3.47 9.41 15.35
CA GLY A 174 4.81 9.99 15.34
C GLY A 174 4.94 11.19 16.25
N THR A 175 6.09 11.85 16.16
CA THR A 175 6.41 13.04 16.97
C THR A 175 6.33 14.31 16.12
N THR A 176 7.47 14.81 15.66
CA THR A 176 7.59 16.03 14.84
C THR A 176 7.39 15.67 13.38
N ASP A 177 6.64 16.49 12.65
CA ASP A 177 6.41 16.37 11.19
C ASP A 177 6.02 14.96 10.75
N TYR A 178 5.29 14.22 11.61
CA TYR A 178 5.00 12.81 11.36
C TYR A 178 4.08 12.54 10.16
N ILE A 179 3.46 13.60 9.60
CA ILE A 179 2.81 13.61 8.29
C ILE A 179 3.28 14.88 7.58
N PHE A 180 3.98 14.76 6.48
CA PHE A 180 4.52 15.91 5.75
C PHE A 180 4.64 15.64 4.25
N GLY A 181 4.66 16.69 3.43
CA GLY A 181 4.82 16.61 1.99
C GLY A 181 3.77 17.41 1.22
N PRO A 182 3.96 17.60 -0.10
CA PRO A 182 3.14 18.49 -0.92
C PRO A 182 1.95 17.80 -1.63
N ALA A 183 1.76 16.50 -1.48
CA ALA A 183 0.72 15.75 -2.20
C ALA A 183 -0.70 16.15 -1.76
N THR A 184 -1.67 15.92 -2.65
CA THR A 184 -3.10 15.99 -2.28
C THR A 184 -3.50 14.71 -1.57
N CYS A 185 -3.77 14.80 -0.27
CA CYS A 185 -4.09 13.66 0.58
C CYS A 185 -5.51 13.75 1.14
N TRP A 186 -6.21 12.60 1.17
CA TRP A 186 -7.48 12.44 1.85
C TRP A 186 -7.35 11.38 2.93
N PHE A 187 -7.63 11.75 4.19
CA PHE A 187 -7.63 10.85 5.34
C PHE A 187 -9.08 10.59 5.78
N ASP A 188 -9.53 9.34 5.66
CA ASP A 188 -10.88 8.92 5.97
C ASP A 188 -10.89 7.90 7.11
N HIS A 189 -11.66 8.17 8.17
CA HIS A 189 -11.73 7.32 9.37
C HIS A 189 -10.36 6.97 9.98
N CYS A 190 -9.35 7.84 9.79
CA CYS A 190 -8.00 7.63 10.31
C CYS A 190 -7.86 8.12 11.75
N ILE A 191 -6.97 7.46 12.50
CA ILE A 191 -6.50 7.92 13.81
C ILE A 191 -5.11 8.50 13.63
N LEU A 192 -4.96 9.81 13.90
CA LEU A 192 -3.69 10.52 13.88
C LEU A 192 -3.23 10.72 15.31
N HIS A 193 -2.15 10.04 15.71
CA HIS A 193 -1.68 9.99 17.09
C HIS A 193 -0.34 10.70 17.25
N SER A 194 -0.35 11.87 17.90
CA SER A 194 0.89 12.57 18.26
C SER A 194 1.49 11.97 19.53
N LEU A 195 2.70 11.46 19.43
CA LEU A 195 3.47 10.88 20.54
C LEU A 195 4.15 11.92 21.43
N SER A 196 4.11 13.21 21.06
CA SER A 196 4.73 14.29 21.82
C SER A 196 3.85 15.55 21.77
N LEU A 197 3.52 16.08 22.94
CA LEU A 197 2.82 17.36 23.08
C LEU A 197 3.74 18.59 22.96
N ILE A 198 5.07 18.40 22.88
CA ILE A 198 6.04 19.51 22.95
C ILE A 198 6.23 20.20 21.59
N HIS A 199 5.80 19.58 20.50
CA HIS A 199 5.92 20.11 19.14
C HIS A 199 4.58 20.06 18.42
N ILE A 200 3.54 20.67 19.02
CA ILE A 200 2.43 21.16 18.23
C ILE A 200 2.99 22.44 17.61
N SER A 201 3.45 22.34 16.37
CA SER A 201 3.96 23.49 15.62
C SER A 201 2.89 24.57 15.54
N GLU A 202 3.34 25.80 15.75
CA GLU A 202 2.58 27.03 15.56
C GLU A 202 2.02 27.13 14.13
#